data_7a04ab2e6ba104884d8beb719de4022c
#
_entry.id   7a04ab2e6ba104884d8beb719de4022c
#
_cell.length_a   1.000
_cell.length_b   1.000
_cell.length_c   1.000
_cell.angle_alpha   90.00
_cell.angle_beta   90.00
_cell.angle_gamma   90.00
#
_symmetry.space_group_name_H-M   'P 1'
#
loop_
_entity.id
_entity.type
_entity.pdbx_description
1 polymer ?
#
loop_
_entity_poly.entity_id
_entity_poly.type
_entity_poly.pdbx_seq_one_letter_code
_entity_poly.pdbx_strand_id
1 'polypeptide(L)'
;QYLKVIDYGDCFIDYGYPNQAPDQIEKHALEIIETGTMMLSMGGDHFVTYPLLKAHAEKHGPLSLIHFDAHCDTWEDDGQRLDHGSMFLRALREGIINPETSVQVGIRTHNAETYDFTILGAPWVHREGIPAVIEVIREVVGTHTAYLTFDIDCLDPAYAPGTGTPVAGGLSTAQALDAIRSLGDFNIVGMDVVEVAPSYDISEITAIAAATLLHDFICLQAEKKGATRQPFGYI
;
A
#
# COMPACT_ATOMS: atom_id res chain seq x y z
N GLN A 1 -21.07 -1.14 17.90
CA GLN A 1 -19.74 -1.50 17.39
C GLN A 1 -19.91 -2.00 15.95
N TYR A 2 -19.30 -1.32 14.98
CA TYR A 2 -19.42 -1.63 13.55
C TYR A 2 -18.36 -2.63 13.09
N LEU A 3 -17.16 -2.53 13.63
CA LEU A 3 -16.03 -3.44 13.38
C LEU A 3 -15.53 -4.06 14.67
N LYS A 4 -15.02 -5.28 14.54
CA LYS A 4 -14.18 -5.92 15.55
C LYS A 4 -12.75 -5.90 14.99
N VAL A 5 -11.91 -5.09 15.58
CA VAL A 5 -10.50 -4.98 15.22
C VAL A 5 -9.69 -5.66 16.32
N ILE A 6 -8.72 -6.45 15.94
CA ILE A 6 -7.78 -7.11 16.86
C ILE A 6 -6.36 -6.86 16.39
N ASP A 7 -5.46 -6.68 17.32
CA ASP A 7 -4.03 -6.80 17.10
C ASP A 7 -3.68 -8.29 17.13
N TYR A 8 -3.21 -8.81 16.01
CA TYR A 8 -2.88 -10.24 15.86
C TYR A 8 -1.43 -10.54 16.26
N GLY A 9 -0.61 -9.50 16.45
CA GLY A 9 0.81 -9.60 16.75
C GLY A 9 1.68 -9.70 15.50
N ASP A 10 2.95 -10.00 15.73
CA ASP A 10 3.96 -10.01 14.67
C ASP A 10 4.05 -11.36 13.95
N CYS A 11 4.36 -11.32 12.67
CA CYS A 11 4.78 -12.49 11.93
C CYS A 11 6.15 -12.95 12.42
N PHE A 12 6.27 -14.20 12.83
CA PHE A 12 7.57 -14.77 13.19
C PHE A 12 8.42 -14.97 11.95
N ILE A 13 9.61 -14.35 11.94
CA ILE A 13 10.61 -14.50 10.89
C ILE A 13 11.88 -15.05 11.52
N ASP A 14 12.37 -16.17 10.99
CA ASP A 14 13.67 -16.74 11.40
C ASP A 14 14.80 -16.02 10.67
N TYR A 15 15.44 -15.09 11.34
CA TYR A 15 16.56 -14.31 10.79
C TYR A 15 17.80 -15.16 10.45
N GLY A 16 17.87 -16.39 10.91
CA GLY A 16 18.90 -17.35 10.50
C GLY A 16 18.71 -17.88 9.07
N TYR A 17 17.50 -17.74 8.53
CA TYR A 17 17.12 -18.20 7.19
C TYR A 17 16.35 -17.11 6.42
N PRO A 18 16.97 -15.99 6.08
CA PRO A 18 16.27 -14.83 5.51
C PRO A 18 15.52 -15.17 4.20
N ASN A 19 16.02 -16.12 3.42
CA ASN A 19 15.36 -16.56 2.18
C ASN A 19 14.02 -17.28 2.43
N GLN A 20 13.71 -17.66 3.67
CA GLN A 20 12.42 -18.26 4.03
C GLN A 20 11.41 -17.22 4.50
N ALA A 21 11.81 -15.96 4.68
CA ALA A 21 10.92 -14.92 5.14
C ALA A 21 9.66 -14.74 4.26
N PRO A 22 9.75 -14.77 2.92
CA PRO A 22 8.56 -14.67 2.07
C PRO A 22 7.54 -15.78 2.35
N ASP A 23 8.00 -17.03 2.46
CA ASP A 23 7.10 -18.16 2.73
C ASP A 23 6.49 -18.11 4.12
N GLN A 24 7.24 -17.60 5.11
CA GLN A 24 6.74 -17.42 6.48
C GLN A 24 5.66 -16.34 6.53
N ILE A 25 5.85 -15.20 5.82
CA ILE A 25 4.86 -14.11 5.74
C ILE A 25 3.62 -14.58 4.97
N GLU A 26 3.79 -15.23 3.82
CA GLU A 26 2.68 -15.77 3.02
C GLU A 26 1.81 -16.72 3.85
N LYS A 27 2.42 -17.68 4.53
CA LYS A 27 1.73 -18.64 5.39
C LYS A 27 0.97 -17.93 6.52
N HIS A 28 1.62 -17.00 7.21
CA HIS A 28 1.00 -16.23 8.31
C HIS A 28 -0.20 -15.43 7.80
N ALA A 29 -0.08 -14.79 6.63
CA ALA A 29 -1.17 -14.05 6.01
C ALA A 29 -2.35 -14.98 5.63
N LEU A 30 -2.07 -16.14 5.02
CA LEU A 30 -3.09 -17.14 4.68
C LEU A 30 -3.89 -17.58 5.91
N GLU A 31 -3.22 -17.88 7.04
CA GLU A 31 -3.89 -18.26 8.28
C GLU A 31 -4.91 -17.21 8.76
N ILE A 32 -4.64 -15.93 8.54
CA ILE A 32 -5.54 -14.83 8.91
C ILE A 32 -6.68 -14.69 7.89
N ILE A 33 -6.34 -14.57 6.60
CA ILE A 33 -7.35 -14.26 5.58
C ILE A 33 -8.31 -15.41 5.28
N GLU A 34 -7.91 -16.67 5.51
CA GLU A 34 -8.79 -17.84 5.42
C GLU A 34 -9.93 -17.79 6.41
N THR A 35 -9.77 -17.13 7.55
CA THR A 35 -10.87 -16.91 8.52
C THR A 35 -11.96 -15.97 8.02
N GLY A 36 -11.76 -15.32 6.86
CA GLY A 36 -12.63 -14.26 6.35
C GLY A 36 -12.33 -12.88 6.93
N THR A 37 -11.25 -12.75 7.70
CA THR A 37 -10.79 -11.47 8.25
C THR A 37 -10.04 -10.68 7.19
N MET A 38 -10.35 -9.38 7.06
CA MET A 38 -9.52 -8.46 6.28
C MET A 38 -8.24 -8.20 7.06
N MET A 39 -7.12 -8.32 6.39
CA MET A 39 -5.80 -8.07 6.96
C MET A 39 -5.35 -6.64 6.69
N LEU A 40 -4.80 -6.01 7.73
CA LEU A 40 -4.14 -4.72 7.67
C LEU A 40 -2.74 -4.94 8.24
N SER A 41 -1.73 -4.73 7.43
CA SER A 41 -0.35 -5.07 7.77
C SER A 41 0.48 -3.81 8.00
N MET A 42 1.39 -3.88 8.96
CA MET A 42 2.45 -2.90 9.15
C MET A 42 3.76 -3.59 8.82
N GLY A 43 4.38 -3.14 7.78
CA GLY A 43 5.60 -3.79 7.32
C GLY A 43 6.86 -3.14 7.84
N GLY A 44 7.94 -3.77 7.52
CA GLY A 44 9.26 -3.21 7.41
C GLY A 44 9.51 -2.76 5.98
N ASP A 45 10.42 -3.43 5.32
CA ASP A 45 10.80 -3.25 3.92
C ASP A 45 9.62 -3.55 2.97
N HIS A 46 9.50 -2.81 1.86
CA HIS A 46 8.37 -2.93 0.93
C HIS A 46 8.26 -4.32 0.28
N PHE A 47 9.35 -5.10 0.23
CA PHE A 47 9.31 -6.47 -0.26
C PHE A 47 8.27 -7.35 0.45
N VAL A 48 7.90 -7.04 1.71
CA VAL A 48 6.89 -7.81 2.46
C VAL A 48 5.52 -7.83 1.76
N THR A 49 5.24 -6.84 0.92
CA THR A 49 4.01 -6.77 0.14
C THR A 49 3.90 -7.90 -0.88
N TYR A 50 5.02 -8.40 -1.42
CA TYR A 50 4.98 -9.51 -2.37
C TYR A 50 4.37 -10.81 -1.79
N PRO A 51 4.84 -11.36 -0.65
CA PRO A 51 4.19 -12.52 -0.05
C PRO A 51 2.76 -12.24 0.46
N LEU A 52 2.45 -11.00 0.85
CA LEU A 52 1.08 -10.61 1.19
C LEU A 52 0.16 -10.65 -0.03
N LEU A 53 0.62 -10.16 -1.18
CA LEU A 53 -0.11 -10.25 -2.45
C LEU A 53 -0.34 -11.71 -2.87
N LYS A 54 0.67 -12.59 -2.72
CA LYS A 54 0.52 -14.02 -3.00
C LYS A 54 -0.61 -14.64 -2.19
N ALA A 55 -0.60 -14.41 -0.87
CA ALA A 55 -1.62 -14.92 0.04
C ALA A 55 -3.03 -14.42 -0.34
N HIS A 56 -3.17 -13.14 -0.67
CA HIS A 56 -4.46 -12.57 -1.08
C HIS A 56 -4.88 -13.08 -2.46
N ALA A 57 -3.94 -13.23 -3.41
CA ALA A 57 -4.25 -13.73 -4.75
C ALA A 57 -4.65 -15.23 -4.74
N GLU A 58 -4.12 -16.04 -3.83
CA GLU A 58 -4.56 -17.42 -3.65
C GLU A 58 -6.06 -17.49 -3.33
N LYS A 59 -6.55 -16.57 -2.51
CA LYS A 59 -7.96 -16.51 -2.11
C LYS A 59 -8.86 -15.80 -3.12
N HIS A 60 -8.38 -14.74 -3.75
CA HIS A 60 -9.22 -13.81 -4.52
C HIS A 60 -8.97 -13.84 -6.03
N GLY A 61 -7.97 -14.60 -6.48
CA GLY A 61 -7.47 -14.52 -7.85
C GLY A 61 -6.54 -13.30 -8.06
N PRO A 62 -6.10 -13.05 -9.31
CA PRO A 62 -5.25 -11.90 -9.60
C PRO A 62 -5.84 -10.59 -9.12
N LEU A 63 -4.99 -9.74 -8.52
CA LEU A 63 -5.40 -8.50 -7.88
C LEU A 63 -5.08 -7.28 -8.74
N SER A 64 -5.87 -6.25 -8.60
CA SER A 64 -5.46 -4.90 -8.97
C SER A 64 -4.62 -4.31 -7.85
N LEU A 65 -3.58 -3.57 -8.17
CA LEU A 65 -2.73 -2.88 -7.21
C LEU A 65 -3.09 -1.39 -7.18
N ILE A 66 -3.38 -0.87 -5.99
CA ILE A 66 -3.41 0.57 -5.73
C ILE A 66 -2.15 0.86 -4.90
N HIS A 67 -1.16 1.47 -5.54
CA HIS A 67 0.18 1.62 -5.00
C HIS A 67 0.53 3.10 -4.84
N PHE A 68 0.79 3.53 -3.61
CA PHE A 68 1.29 4.86 -3.28
C PHE A 68 2.77 4.76 -2.91
N ASP A 69 3.64 5.50 -3.64
CA ASP A 69 5.09 5.36 -3.50
C ASP A 69 5.82 6.50 -4.23
N ALA A 70 7.07 6.74 -3.90
CA ALA A 70 8.01 7.50 -4.72
C ALA A 70 8.60 6.67 -5.87
N HIS A 71 8.58 5.35 -5.72
CA HIS A 71 9.24 4.37 -6.58
C HIS A 71 8.19 3.48 -7.27
N CYS A 72 8.54 2.92 -8.42
CA CYS A 72 7.64 2.01 -9.13
C CYS A 72 7.74 0.56 -8.67
N ASP A 73 8.87 0.17 -8.07
CA ASP A 73 9.20 -1.17 -7.58
C ASP A 73 9.03 -2.29 -8.62
N THR A 74 9.29 -1.90 -9.88
CA THR A 74 9.23 -2.79 -11.05
C THR A 74 10.56 -2.80 -11.81
N TRP A 75 11.70 -2.50 -11.14
CA TRP A 75 13.00 -2.61 -11.77
C TRP A 75 13.36 -4.05 -12.09
N GLU A 76 14.09 -4.22 -13.19
CA GLU A 76 14.59 -5.54 -13.60
C GLU A 76 15.63 -6.07 -12.62
N ASP A 77 15.49 -7.33 -12.27
CA ASP A 77 16.49 -8.11 -11.53
C ASP A 77 16.60 -9.55 -12.06
N ASP A 78 17.39 -10.37 -11.42
CA ASP A 78 17.56 -11.78 -11.78
C ASP A 78 16.44 -12.71 -11.24
N GLY A 79 15.43 -12.15 -10.57
CA GLY A 79 14.30 -12.88 -9.97
C GLY A 79 14.68 -13.73 -8.76
N GLN A 80 15.91 -13.63 -8.25
CA GLN A 80 16.40 -14.39 -7.11
C GLN A 80 16.51 -13.56 -5.84
N ARG A 81 16.46 -12.24 -5.99
CA ARG A 81 16.64 -11.31 -4.89
C ARG A 81 15.38 -11.16 -4.04
N LEU A 82 15.59 -10.90 -2.76
CA LEU A 82 14.59 -10.28 -1.89
C LEU A 82 14.82 -8.76 -1.98
N ASP A 83 14.19 -8.11 -2.93
CA ASP A 83 14.49 -6.73 -3.32
C ASP A 83 13.20 -5.93 -3.42
N HIS A 84 13.11 -4.86 -2.64
CA HIS A 84 11.94 -3.99 -2.58
C HIS A 84 11.74 -3.18 -3.88
N GLY A 85 12.77 -3.02 -4.71
CA GLY A 85 12.67 -2.28 -5.98
C GLY A 85 12.17 -3.13 -7.16
N SER A 86 12.03 -4.46 -7.01
CA SER A 86 11.68 -5.36 -8.14
C SER A 86 10.48 -6.27 -7.86
N MET A 87 9.93 -6.23 -6.65
CA MET A 87 8.93 -7.21 -6.22
C MET A 87 7.61 -7.14 -7.01
N PHE A 88 7.19 -5.98 -7.49
CA PHE A 88 5.96 -5.89 -8.30
C PHE A 88 6.16 -6.39 -9.72
N LEU A 89 7.36 -6.28 -10.29
CA LEU A 89 7.68 -6.95 -11.55
C LEU A 89 7.61 -8.47 -11.40
N ARG A 90 8.08 -8.99 -10.27
CA ARG A 90 7.97 -10.41 -9.93
C ARG A 90 6.51 -10.84 -9.78
N ALA A 91 5.71 -10.10 -9.00
CA ALA A 91 4.28 -10.37 -8.82
C ALA A 91 3.50 -10.32 -10.16
N LEU A 92 3.85 -9.41 -11.05
CA LEU A 92 3.30 -9.32 -12.39
C LEU A 92 3.65 -10.55 -13.22
N ARG A 93 4.93 -10.95 -13.27
CA ARG A 93 5.40 -12.10 -14.04
C ARG A 93 4.79 -13.43 -13.57
N GLU A 94 4.47 -13.52 -12.29
CA GLU A 94 3.79 -14.68 -11.68
C GLU A 94 2.26 -14.62 -11.83
N GLY A 95 1.69 -13.53 -12.40
CA GLY A 95 0.25 -13.37 -12.60
C GLY A 95 -0.53 -13.12 -11.30
N ILE A 96 0.16 -12.65 -10.24
CA ILE A 96 -0.42 -12.31 -8.95
C ILE A 96 -1.18 -10.98 -9.05
N ILE A 97 -0.66 -10.03 -9.82
CA ILE A 97 -1.28 -8.74 -10.08
C ILE A 97 -1.56 -8.53 -11.57
N ASN A 98 -2.61 -7.76 -11.87
CA ASN A 98 -2.94 -7.34 -13.23
C ASN A 98 -2.55 -5.86 -13.41
N PRO A 99 -1.52 -5.54 -14.20
CA PRO A 99 -1.03 -4.18 -14.37
C PRO A 99 -2.05 -3.28 -15.09
N GLU A 100 -2.82 -3.81 -16.06
CA GLU A 100 -3.81 -3.03 -16.82
C GLU A 100 -4.93 -2.46 -15.93
N THR A 101 -5.16 -3.07 -14.75
CA THR A 101 -6.15 -2.63 -13.77
C THR A 101 -5.50 -2.07 -12.50
N SER A 102 -4.21 -1.72 -12.56
CA SER A 102 -3.42 -1.26 -11.43
C SER A 102 -2.92 0.18 -11.63
N VAL A 103 -2.81 0.91 -10.53
CA VAL A 103 -2.39 2.32 -10.52
C VAL A 103 -1.27 2.53 -9.51
N GLN A 104 -0.24 3.25 -9.94
CA GLN A 104 0.86 3.73 -9.10
C GLN A 104 0.77 5.25 -8.95
N VAL A 105 0.78 5.76 -7.72
CA VAL A 105 0.54 7.16 -7.37
C VAL A 105 1.71 7.75 -6.60
N GLY A 106 2.19 8.91 -7.02
CA GLY A 106 3.27 9.61 -6.33
C GLY A 106 4.66 9.39 -6.91
N ILE A 107 4.76 8.55 -7.94
CA ILE A 107 6.03 8.13 -8.54
C ILE A 107 6.83 9.36 -9.01
N ARG A 108 8.10 9.42 -8.63
CA ARG A 108 9.02 10.50 -9.01
C ARG A 108 10.46 10.06 -9.21
N THR A 109 10.68 8.75 -9.23
CA THR A 109 11.91 8.12 -9.66
C THR A 109 11.77 7.60 -11.08
N HIS A 110 12.91 7.38 -11.75
CA HIS A 110 12.91 6.92 -13.14
C HIS A 110 12.83 5.40 -13.22
N ASN A 111 11.91 4.91 -14.05
CA ASN A 111 11.96 3.56 -14.60
C ASN A 111 11.73 3.65 -16.11
N ALA A 112 12.49 2.87 -16.88
CA ALA A 112 12.40 2.88 -18.34
C ALA A 112 11.10 2.23 -18.85
N GLU A 113 10.55 1.27 -18.09
CA GLU A 113 9.39 0.48 -18.47
C GLU A 113 8.25 0.68 -17.47
N THR A 114 7.04 0.82 -17.97
CA THR A 114 5.82 0.94 -17.17
C THR A 114 5.10 -0.39 -16.96
N TYR A 115 5.40 -1.39 -17.79
CA TYR A 115 4.76 -2.71 -17.76
C TYR A 115 3.23 -2.67 -17.74
N ASP A 116 2.64 -1.71 -18.47
CA ASP A 116 1.20 -1.47 -18.57
C ASP A 116 0.52 -0.97 -17.28
N PHE A 117 1.28 -0.63 -16.23
CA PHE A 117 0.73 0.10 -15.10
C PHE A 117 0.33 1.54 -15.48
N THR A 118 -0.78 2.01 -14.94
CA THR A 118 -1.12 3.44 -14.97
C THR A 118 -0.32 4.17 -13.91
N ILE A 119 0.55 5.10 -14.32
CA ILE A 119 1.44 5.83 -13.42
C ILE A 119 1.01 7.29 -13.29
N LEU A 120 0.66 7.70 -12.08
CA LEU A 120 0.35 9.07 -11.69
C LEU A 120 1.55 9.66 -10.93
N GLY A 121 2.47 10.28 -11.66
CA GLY A 121 3.66 10.89 -11.06
C GLY A 121 3.32 12.03 -10.10
N ALA A 122 4.14 12.25 -9.06
CA ALA A 122 3.92 13.30 -8.07
C ALA A 122 3.69 14.69 -8.68
N PRO A 123 4.42 15.13 -9.72
CA PRO A 123 4.15 16.43 -10.36
C PRO A 123 2.74 16.54 -10.98
N TRP A 124 2.21 15.42 -11.49
CA TRP A 124 0.84 15.37 -12.00
C TRP A 124 -0.16 15.45 -10.85
N VAL A 125 0.06 14.67 -9.78
CA VAL A 125 -0.80 14.71 -8.56
C VAL A 125 -0.86 16.11 -7.95
N HIS A 126 0.27 16.82 -7.90
CA HIS A 126 0.28 18.19 -7.40
C HIS A 126 -0.49 19.17 -8.27
N ARG A 127 -0.50 18.98 -9.58
CA ARG A 127 -1.20 19.87 -10.51
C ARG A 127 -2.70 19.60 -10.56
N GLU A 128 -3.10 18.33 -10.62
CA GLU A 128 -4.50 17.93 -10.84
C GLU A 128 -5.27 17.68 -9.53
N GLY A 129 -4.56 17.38 -8.44
CA GLY A 129 -5.13 17.15 -7.11
C GLY A 129 -5.70 15.74 -6.89
N ILE A 130 -6.02 15.44 -5.65
CA ILE A 130 -6.52 14.11 -5.23
C ILE A 130 -7.84 13.72 -5.90
N PRO A 131 -8.82 14.61 -6.12
CA PRO A 131 -10.04 14.23 -6.83
C PRO A 131 -9.75 13.62 -8.21
N ALA A 132 -8.80 14.18 -8.97
CA ALA A 132 -8.41 13.62 -10.27
C ALA A 132 -7.71 12.26 -10.15
N VAL A 133 -6.88 12.07 -9.11
CA VAL A 133 -6.28 10.76 -8.79
C VAL A 133 -7.37 9.71 -8.58
N ILE A 134 -8.39 10.02 -7.79
CA ILE A 134 -9.49 9.09 -7.50
C ILE A 134 -10.30 8.75 -8.74
N GLU A 135 -10.54 9.71 -9.64
CA GLU A 135 -11.22 9.43 -10.92
C GLU A 135 -10.40 8.45 -11.77
N VAL A 136 -9.08 8.64 -11.89
CA VAL A 136 -8.22 7.69 -12.63
C VAL A 136 -8.22 6.31 -11.96
N ILE A 137 -8.12 6.23 -10.63
CA ILE A 137 -8.23 4.94 -9.92
C ILE A 137 -9.60 4.29 -10.24
N ARG A 138 -10.68 5.07 -10.29
CA ARG A 138 -12.02 4.56 -10.61
C ARG A 138 -12.12 4.03 -12.04
N GLU A 139 -11.49 4.70 -12.99
CA GLU A 139 -11.48 4.28 -14.40
C GLU A 139 -10.65 3.00 -14.61
N VAL A 140 -9.51 2.90 -13.94
CA VAL A 140 -8.54 1.81 -14.13
C VAL A 140 -8.90 0.59 -13.27
N VAL A 141 -9.08 0.77 -11.96
CA VAL A 141 -9.37 -0.34 -11.02
C VAL A 141 -10.83 -0.75 -11.10
N GLY A 142 -11.76 0.21 -11.26
CA GLY A 142 -13.18 -0.07 -11.41
C GLY A 142 -13.73 -0.94 -10.27
N THR A 143 -14.31 -2.08 -10.63
CA THR A 143 -14.89 -3.05 -9.69
C THR A 143 -13.97 -4.24 -9.40
N HIS A 144 -12.76 -4.24 -9.93
CA HIS A 144 -11.80 -5.32 -9.69
C HIS A 144 -11.42 -5.42 -8.21
N THR A 145 -11.08 -6.63 -7.79
CA THR A 145 -10.55 -6.86 -6.45
C THR A 145 -9.16 -6.25 -6.34
N ALA A 146 -8.97 -5.37 -5.37
CA ALA A 146 -7.75 -4.59 -5.24
C ALA A 146 -7.04 -4.83 -3.90
N TYR A 147 -5.73 -4.71 -3.92
CA TYR A 147 -4.88 -4.59 -2.74
C TYR A 147 -4.29 -3.18 -2.71
N LEU A 148 -4.31 -2.57 -1.52
CA LEU A 148 -3.76 -1.24 -1.29
C LEU A 148 -2.41 -1.37 -0.58
N THR A 149 -1.36 -0.86 -1.17
CA THR A 149 -0.05 -0.73 -0.54
C THR A 149 0.37 0.73 -0.48
N PHE A 150 0.87 1.14 0.66
CA PHE A 150 1.30 2.51 0.89
C PHE A 150 2.73 2.51 1.43
N ASP A 151 3.68 2.81 0.54
CA ASP A 151 5.03 3.17 0.96
C ASP A 151 5.01 4.57 1.58
N ILE A 152 5.56 4.71 2.78
CA ILE A 152 5.53 5.98 3.48
C ILE A 152 6.36 7.05 2.79
N ASP A 153 7.31 6.66 1.94
CA ASP A 153 8.12 7.58 1.15
C ASP A 153 7.37 8.21 -0.04
N CYS A 154 6.13 7.76 -0.32
CA CYS A 154 5.18 8.50 -1.16
C CYS A 154 5.01 9.93 -0.64
N LEU A 155 5.06 10.11 0.67
CA LEU A 155 5.05 11.43 1.30
C LEU A 155 6.37 12.16 1.04
N ASP A 156 6.29 13.50 0.99
CA ASP A 156 7.50 14.31 0.96
C ASP A 156 8.30 14.15 2.27
N PRO A 157 9.65 14.15 2.23
CA PRO A 157 10.48 14.06 3.42
C PRO A 157 10.21 15.12 4.49
N ALA A 158 9.53 16.21 4.13
CA ALA A 158 9.05 17.20 5.11
C ALA A 158 7.94 16.65 6.03
N TYR A 159 7.23 15.61 5.61
CA TYR A 159 6.13 14.97 6.35
C TYR A 159 6.48 13.56 6.81
N ALA A 160 7.39 12.88 6.13
CA ALA A 160 7.83 11.53 6.44
C ALA A 160 9.36 11.39 6.31
N PRO A 161 10.15 12.00 7.23
CA PRO A 161 11.60 11.90 7.19
C PRO A 161 12.14 10.52 7.59
N GLY A 162 11.35 9.71 8.31
CA GLY A 162 11.75 8.41 8.86
C GLY A 162 11.50 7.26 7.89
N THR A 163 12.17 7.29 6.73
CA THR A 163 12.15 6.23 5.72
C THR A 163 13.53 5.99 5.13
N GLY A 164 13.71 4.86 4.43
CA GLY A 164 15.00 4.41 3.90
C GLY A 164 15.43 5.15 2.64
N THR A 165 14.51 5.41 1.72
CA THR A 165 14.77 5.95 0.37
C THR A 165 13.95 7.21 0.07
N PRO A 166 14.02 8.26 0.88
CA PRO A 166 13.21 9.45 0.72
C PRO A 166 13.54 10.21 -0.58
N VAL A 167 12.50 10.66 -1.28
CA VAL A 167 12.63 11.48 -2.49
C VAL A 167 11.83 12.76 -2.32
N ALA A 168 12.44 13.92 -2.60
CA ALA A 168 11.76 15.22 -2.50
C ALA A 168 10.66 15.38 -3.56
N GLY A 169 9.65 16.19 -3.25
CA GLY A 169 8.52 16.48 -4.15
C GLY A 169 7.36 15.50 -4.00
N GLY A 170 7.27 14.80 -2.86
CA GLY A 170 6.19 13.87 -2.53
C GLY A 170 4.89 14.53 -2.07
N LEU A 171 3.92 13.72 -1.71
CA LEU A 171 2.62 14.17 -1.23
C LEU A 171 2.74 14.73 0.20
N SER A 172 1.86 15.66 0.54
CA SER A 172 1.63 16.02 1.93
C SER A 172 0.79 14.94 2.63
N THR A 173 0.86 14.87 3.97
CA THR A 173 -0.03 14.00 4.75
C THR A 173 -1.50 14.30 4.51
N ALA A 174 -1.86 15.58 4.31
CA ALA A 174 -3.23 15.97 4.00
C ALA A 174 -3.72 15.37 2.68
N GLN A 175 -2.90 15.38 1.63
CA GLN A 175 -3.23 14.76 0.35
C GLN A 175 -3.36 13.24 0.47
N ALA A 176 -2.46 12.59 1.18
CA ALA A 176 -2.50 11.14 1.40
C ALA A 176 -3.75 10.71 2.18
N LEU A 177 -4.09 11.42 3.26
CA LEU A 177 -5.30 11.15 4.03
C LEU A 177 -6.58 11.37 3.21
N ASP A 178 -6.62 12.42 2.38
CA ASP A 178 -7.74 12.67 1.48
C ASP A 178 -7.88 11.55 0.45
N ALA A 179 -6.76 11.07 -0.10
CA ALA A 179 -6.75 9.91 -1.01
C ALA A 179 -7.33 8.66 -0.33
N ILE A 180 -6.80 8.25 0.84
CA ILE A 180 -7.27 7.07 1.57
C ILE A 180 -8.77 7.17 1.88
N ARG A 181 -9.23 8.33 2.38
CA ARG A 181 -10.66 8.57 2.71
C ARG A 181 -11.58 8.48 1.50
N SER A 182 -11.05 8.67 0.31
CA SER A 182 -11.80 8.63 -0.95
C SER A 182 -11.88 7.24 -1.60
N LEU A 183 -11.23 6.22 -1.00
CA LEU A 183 -11.22 4.84 -1.52
C LEU A 183 -12.42 3.99 -1.05
N GLY A 184 -13.48 4.58 -0.51
CA GLY A 184 -14.62 3.85 0.07
C GLY A 184 -15.37 2.94 -0.90
N ASP A 185 -15.45 3.31 -2.16
CA ASP A 185 -16.24 2.58 -3.16
C ASP A 185 -15.49 1.37 -3.77
N PHE A 186 -14.19 1.26 -3.53
CA PHE A 186 -13.37 0.21 -4.13
C PHE A 186 -13.43 -1.10 -3.34
N ASN A 187 -13.31 -2.23 -4.06
CA ASN A 187 -13.27 -3.57 -3.47
C ASN A 187 -11.85 -3.91 -2.99
N ILE A 188 -11.37 -3.23 -1.95
CA ILE A 188 -10.06 -3.46 -1.35
C ILE A 188 -10.16 -4.61 -0.35
N VAL A 189 -9.33 -5.64 -0.52
CA VAL A 189 -9.34 -6.87 0.29
C VAL A 189 -8.24 -6.94 1.35
N GLY A 190 -7.24 -6.08 1.26
CA GLY A 190 -6.15 -5.94 2.21
C GLY A 190 -5.41 -4.62 2.00
N MET A 191 -4.69 -4.19 3.03
CA MET A 191 -3.83 -3.00 2.97
C MET A 191 -2.55 -3.25 3.77
N ASP A 192 -1.47 -2.65 3.31
CA ASP A 192 -0.28 -2.45 4.14
C ASP A 192 0.21 -1.00 4.12
N VAL A 193 1.01 -0.67 5.12
CA VAL A 193 1.87 0.52 5.16
C VAL A 193 3.28 0.06 5.48
N VAL A 194 4.24 0.46 4.67
CA VAL A 194 5.62 -0.04 4.67
C VAL A 194 6.65 1.08 4.72
N GLU A 195 7.91 0.71 4.84
CA GLU A 195 9.11 1.57 4.81
C GLU A 195 9.19 2.62 5.93
N VAL A 196 8.42 2.50 6.99
CA VAL A 196 8.66 3.32 8.19
C VAL A 196 9.94 2.83 8.86
N ALA A 197 10.94 3.70 8.95
CA ALA A 197 12.23 3.46 9.59
C ALA A 197 12.35 4.31 10.87
N PRO A 198 11.95 3.79 12.05
CA PRO A 198 11.88 4.58 13.29
C PRO A 198 13.22 5.20 13.70
N SER A 199 14.34 4.55 13.35
CA SER A 199 15.69 5.06 13.67
C SER A 199 16.05 6.34 12.91
N TYR A 200 15.37 6.64 11.82
CA TYR A 200 15.54 7.86 11.02
C TYR A 200 14.44 8.89 11.31
N ASP A 201 13.40 8.50 12.04
CA ASP A 201 12.26 9.38 12.30
C ASP A 201 12.59 10.46 13.34
N ILE A 202 11.98 11.61 13.19
CA ILE A 202 12.15 12.75 14.08
C ILE A 202 10.81 13.01 14.79
N SER A 203 10.81 12.88 16.11
CA SER A 203 9.59 13.08 16.91
C SER A 203 8.42 12.22 16.47
N GLU A 204 8.67 11.04 15.91
CA GLU A 204 7.66 10.08 15.46
C GLU A 204 6.71 10.63 14.37
N ILE A 205 7.12 11.65 13.63
CA ILE A 205 6.29 12.31 12.62
C ILE A 205 5.85 11.30 11.55
N THR A 206 6.79 10.48 11.08
CA THR A 206 6.53 9.45 10.06
C THR A 206 5.64 8.34 10.60
N ALA A 207 5.92 7.85 11.81
CA ALA A 207 5.11 6.83 12.47
C ALA A 207 3.67 7.31 12.72
N ILE A 208 3.48 8.59 13.12
CA ILE A 208 2.17 9.20 13.30
C ILE A 208 1.42 9.29 11.95
N ALA A 209 2.10 9.66 10.87
CA ALA A 209 1.50 9.70 9.55
C ALA A 209 1.01 8.30 9.12
N ALA A 210 1.87 7.28 9.24
CA ALA A 210 1.55 5.89 8.93
C ALA A 210 0.36 5.37 9.77
N ALA A 211 0.39 5.57 11.09
CA ALA A 211 -0.68 5.17 12.00
C ALA A 211 -2.02 5.85 11.64
N THR A 212 -1.98 7.12 11.21
CA THR A 212 -3.19 7.85 10.81
C THR A 212 -3.78 7.31 9.52
N LEU A 213 -2.95 6.95 8.52
CA LEU A 213 -3.40 6.32 7.28
C LEU A 213 -4.10 4.99 7.56
N LEU A 214 -3.50 4.14 8.39
CA LEU A 214 -4.08 2.86 8.81
C LEU A 214 -5.40 3.05 9.57
N HIS A 215 -5.44 4.01 10.51
CA HIS A 215 -6.66 4.33 11.26
C HIS A 215 -7.78 4.80 10.33
N ASP A 216 -7.49 5.67 9.37
CA ASP A 216 -8.49 6.17 8.43
C ASP A 216 -9.01 5.05 7.52
N PHE A 217 -8.16 4.11 7.12
CA PHE A 217 -8.60 2.92 6.40
C PHE A 217 -9.54 2.04 7.25
N ILE A 218 -9.24 1.84 8.55
CA ILE A 218 -10.15 1.15 9.47
C ILE A 218 -11.49 1.87 9.56
N CYS A 219 -11.50 3.20 9.67
CA CYS A 219 -12.72 4.00 9.68
C CYS A 219 -13.53 3.82 8.39
N LEU A 220 -12.85 3.79 7.24
CA LEU A 220 -13.47 3.54 5.94
C LEU A 220 -14.16 2.18 5.89
N GLN A 221 -13.53 1.12 6.43
CA GLN A 221 -14.16 -0.20 6.53
C GLN A 221 -15.36 -0.20 7.50
N ALA A 222 -15.33 0.62 8.55
CA ALA A 222 -16.46 0.79 9.45
C ALA A 222 -17.66 1.46 8.75
N GLU A 223 -17.41 2.46 7.91
CA GLU A 223 -18.44 3.11 7.09
C GLU A 223 -19.12 2.10 6.15
N LYS A 224 -18.37 1.21 5.50
CA LYS A 224 -18.92 0.12 4.68
C LYS A 224 -19.84 -0.82 5.48
N LYS A 225 -19.69 -0.89 6.81
CA LYS A 225 -20.53 -1.66 7.73
C LYS A 225 -21.66 -0.84 8.36
N GLY A 226 -21.89 0.38 7.88
CA GLY A 226 -22.98 1.24 8.29
C GLY A 226 -22.65 2.26 9.40
N ALA A 227 -21.37 2.46 9.73
CA ALA A 227 -20.99 3.58 10.57
C ALA A 227 -21.29 4.89 9.86
N THR A 228 -21.92 5.83 10.57
CA THR A 228 -22.18 7.15 10.03
C THR A 228 -20.96 8.04 10.23
N ARG A 229 -20.46 8.62 9.14
CA ARG A 229 -19.50 9.69 9.21
C ARG A 229 -20.16 10.86 9.96
N GLN A 230 -19.65 11.20 11.13
CA GLN A 230 -20.07 12.43 11.81
C GLN A 230 -19.55 13.59 10.95
N PRO A 231 -20.43 14.48 10.47
CA PRO A 231 -19.94 15.69 9.82
C PRO A 231 -19.14 16.46 10.88
N PHE A 232 -17.85 16.61 10.66
CA PHE A 232 -17.09 17.60 11.41
C PHE A 232 -17.75 18.94 11.12
N GLY A 233 -18.42 19.50 12.14
CA GLY A 233 -19.19 20.75 12.02
C GLY A 233 -18.31 21.99 11.86
N TYR A 234 -17.40 21.94 10.90
CA TYR A 234 -16.62 23.09 10.44
C TYR A 234 -17.05 23.40 9.01
N ILE A 235 -17.79 24.47 8.92
CA ILE A 235 -18.08 25.14 7.66
C ILE A 235 -16.80 25.73 7.11
#